data_18c1afa901fb750405abb1481dfee31d
#
_entry.id   18c1afa901fb750405abb1481dfee31d
#
_cell.length_a   1.000
_cell.length_b   1.000
_cell.length_c   1.000
_cell.angle_alpha   90.00
_cell.angle_beta   90.00
_cell.angle_gamma   90.00
#
_symmetry.space_group_name_H-M   'P 1'
#
loop_
_entity.id
_entity.type
_entity.pdbx_description
1 polymer ?
#
loop_
_entity_poly.entity_id
_entity_poly.type
_entity_poly.pdbx_seq_one_letter_code
_entity_poly.pdbx_strand_id
1 'polypeptide(L)'
;RKNFMGSEMQGKTLGLIGLGRIGTEVAKRMIAFGMKVIAYDPFANVEIASSYGIKIKTLDEVYAQSDYISLHSPLNDSTKGMINADSIKKMKKGVCIVNCARGPIINEKDLSDAIKAGHVKGASLDVFAKEPPEDWTIIETDNVIATPHLAASTEEAQIKIAEEMSGVI
;
A
#
# COMPACT_ATOMS: atom_id res chain seq x y z
N ARG A 1 4.10 -23.80 15.71
CA ARG A 1 5.21 -23.17 14.95
C ARG A 1 4.93 -23.11 13.44
N LYS A 2 4.45 -24.20 12.80
CA LYS A 2 4.23 -24.23 11.34
C LYS A 2 3.25 -23.16 10.82
N ASN A 3 2.26 -22.76 11.60
CA ASN A 3 1.23 -21.80 11.21
C ASN A 3 1.68 -20.32 11.32
N PHE A 4 2.88 -20.06 11.86
CA PHE A 4 3.41 -18.70 12.08
C PHE A 4 4.76 -18.47 11.41
N MET A 5 5.01 -19.20 10.31
CA MET A 5 6.25 -19.02 9.55
C MET A 5 6.17 -17.75 8.72
N GLY A 6 7.00 -16.75 9.06
CA GLY A 6 7.10 -15.48 8.35
C GLY A 6 7.96 -15.55 7.08
N SER A 7 8.16 -14.42 6.46
CA SER A 7 9.07 -14.23 5.32
C SER A 7 10.02 -13.06 5.62
N GLU A 8 11.29 -13.21 5.26
CA GLU A 8 12.26 -12.13 5.33
C GLU A 8 11.89 -11.02 4.34
N MET A 9 12.08 -9.77 4.75
CA MET A 9 11.89 -8.60 3.86
C MET A 9 13.10 -8.37 2.97
N GLN A 10 14.28 -8.72 3.45
CA GLN A 10 15.55 -8.55 2.74
C GLN A 10 15.51 -9.22 1.36
N GLY A 11 15.92 -8.48 0.33
CA GLY A 11 15.94 -8.95 -1.06
C GLY A 11 14.59 -9.02 -1.77
N LYS A 12 13.47 -8.80 -1.05
CA LYS A 12 12.13 -8.72 -1.64
C LYS A 12 11.92 -7.38 -2.33
N THR A 13 10.95 -7.35 -3.24
CA THR A 13 10.57 -6.13 -3.96
C THR A 13 9.32 -5.50 -3.33
N LEU A 14 9.44 -4.24 -2.94
CA LEU A 14 8.31 -3.38 -2.59
C LEU A 14 7.93 -2.54 -3.79
N GLY A 15 6.68 -2.65 -4.22
CA GLY A 15 6.04 -1.77 -5.19
C GLY A 15 5.26 -0.67 -4.47
N LEU A 16 5.56 0.58 -4.77
CA LEU A 16 4.81 1.72 -4.26
C LEU A 16 3.91 2.27 -5.36
N ILE A 17 2.64 2.48 -5.05
CA ILE A 17 1.70 3.17 -5.92
C ILE A 17 1.44 4.55 -5.29
N GLY A 18 2.06 5.57 -5.86
CA GLY A 18 2.22 6.90 -5.29
C GLY A 18 3.56 7.11 -4.58
N LEU A 19 4.30 8.13 -4.99
CA LEU A 19 5.61 8.49 -4.46
C LEU A 19 5.62 9.93 -3.93
N GLY A 20 4.55 10.32 -3.23
CA GLY A 20 4.46 11.58 -2.50
C GLY A 20 5.30 11.54 -1.20
N ARG A 21 5.02 12.46 -0.27
CA ARG A 21 5.76 12.57 1.00
C ARG A 21 5.81 11.22 1.74
N ILE A 22 4.67 10.57 1.95
CA ILE A 22 4.58 9.31 2.71
C ILE A 22 5.24 8.17 1.94
N GLY A 23 4.95 8.00 0.65
CA GLY A 23 5.54 6.93 -0.16
C GLY A 23 7.06 7.01 -0.20
N THR A 24 7.63 8.22 -0.30
CA THR A 24 9.09 8.44 -0.26
C THR A 24 9.68 8.03 1.09
N GLU A 25 9.03 8.38 2.20
CA GLU A 25 9.50 8.02 3.54
C GLU A 25 9.41 6.51 3.82
N VAL A 26 8.39 5.85 3.29
CA VAL A 26 8.28 4.39 3.31
C VAL A 26 9.41 3.76 2.48
N ALA A 27 9.64 4.27 1.26
CA ALA A 27 10.71 3.78 0.39
C ALA A 27 12.09 3.81 1.08
N LYS A 28 12.46 4.94 1.67
CA LYS A 28 13.74 5.10 2.38
C LYS A 28 13.92 4.06 3.49
N ARG A 29 12.87 3.83 4.29
CA ARG A 29 12.91 2.85 5.38
C ARG A 29 13.00 1.41 4.86
N MET A 30 12.26 1.10 3.81
CA MET A 30 12.28 -0.26 3.25
C MET A 30 13.59 -0.58 2.52
N ILE A 31 14.23 0.42 1.90
CA ILE A 31 15.59 0.26 1.38
C ILE A 31 16.57 -0.06 2.52
N ALA A 32 16.45 0.62 3.66
CA ALA A 32 17.28 0.34 4.84
C ALA A 32 17.05 -1.08 5.41
N PHE A 33 15.84 -1.65 5.22
CA PHE A 33 15.55 -3.06 5.50
C PHE A 33 16.04 -4.03 4.42
N GLY A 34 16.78 -3.54 3.40
CA GLY A 34 17.35 -4.37 2.34
C GLY A 34 16.36 -4.78 1.25
N MET A 35 15.21 -4.09 1.13
CA MET A 35 14.27 -4.32 0.05
C MET A 35 14.71 -3.60 -1.24
N LYS A 36 14.31 -4.16 -2.38
CA LYS A 36 14.32 -3.46 -3.67
C LYS A 36 13.04 -2.64 -3.76
N VAL A 37 13.14 -1.34 -4.02
CA VAL A 37 11.96 -0.48 -4.13
C VAL A 37 11.76 -0.03 -5.57
N ILE A 38 10.57 -0.30 -6.10
CA ILE A 38 10.07 0.22 -7.37
C ILE A 38 8.82 1.04 -7.11
N ALA A 39 8.53 2.03 -7.94
CA ALA A 39 7.36 2.88 -7.74
C ALA A 39 6.68 3.24 -9.05
N TYR A 40 5.37 3.37 -9.00
CA TYR A 40 4.56 4.04 -10.01
C TYR A 40 3.99 5.32 -9.44
N ASP A 41 4.32 6.42 -10.07
CA ASP A 41 3.72 7.73 -9.81
C ASP A 41 3.86 8.56 -11.10
N PRO A 42 2.76 9.01 -11.72
CA PRO A 42 2.82 9.77 -12.97
C PRO A 42 3.45 11.16 -12.83
N PHE A 43 3.61 11.64 -11.61
CA PHE A 43 4.17 12.96 -11.30
C PHE A 43 5.55 12.89 -10.61
N ALA A 44 6.13 11.68 -10.46
CA ALA A 44 7.41 11.51 -9.79
C ALA A 44 8.55 12.17 -10.56
N ASN A 45 9.41 12.86 -9.82
CA ASN A 45 10.70 13.26 -10.37
C ASN A 45 11.64 12.04 -10.36
N VAL A 46 11.98 11.55 -11.55
CA VAL A 46 12.79 10.33 -11.75
C VAL A 46 14.20 10.48 -11.17
N GLU A 47 14.82 11.66 -11.28
CA GLU A 47 16.16 11.91 -10.77
C GLU A 47 16.19 11.87 -9.23
N ILE A 48 15.21 12.52 -8.59
CA ILE A 48 15.07 12.52 -7.14
C ILE A 48 14.77 11.09 -6.65
N ALA A 49 13.86 10.36 -7.30
CA ALA A 49 13.58 8.98 -6.95
C ALA A 49 14.83 8.11 -7.05
N SER A 50 15.58 8.24 -8.14
CA SER A 50 16.82 7.50 -8.37
C SER A 50 17.90 7.81 -7.33
N SER A 51 18.01 9.05 -6.86
CA SER A 51 18.97 9.43 -5.80
C SER A 51 18.70 8.72 -4.46
N TYR A 52 17.46 8.29 -4.23
CA TYR A 52 17.08 7.46 -3.09
C TYR A 52 17.16 5.95 -3.38
N GLY A 53 17.58 5.53 -4.58
CA GLY A 53 17.60 4.12 -4.98
C GLY A 53 16.24 3.55 -5.38
N ILE A 54 15.25 4.41 -5.65
CA ILE A 54 13.91 4.02 -6.09
C ILE A 54 13.87 4.00 -7.62
N LYS A 55 13.37 2.92 -8.21
CA LYS A 55 13.20 2.81 -9.67
C LYS A 55 11.76 3.10 -10.07
N ILE A 56 11.54 4.14 -10.86
CA ILE A 56 10.22 4.43 -11.42
C ILE A 56 9.91 3.41 -12.53
N LYS A 57 8.69 2.88 -12.50
CA LYS A 57 8.18 1.83 -13.35
C LYS A 57 6.76 2.13 -13.82
N THR A 58 6.30 1.44 -14.87
CA THR A 58 4.88 1.44 -15.22
C THR A 58 4.06 0.71 -14.15
N LEU A 59 2.77 0.99 -14.09
CA LEU A 59 1.87 0.36 -13.12
C LEU A 59 1.86 -1.17 -13.27
N ASP A 60 1.82 -1.66 -14.51
CA ASP A 60 1.84 -3.11 -14.81
C ASP A 60 3.17 -3.76 -14.38
N GLU A 61 4.30 -3.06 -14.53
CA GLU A 61 5.57 -3.55 -14.02
C GLU A 61 5.61 -3.60 -12.48
N VAL A 62 5.01 -2.60 -11.80
CA VAL A 62 4.86 -2.63 -10.34
C VAL A 62 4.03 -3.82 -9.91
N TYR A 63 2.89 -4.08 -10.56
CA TYR A 63 2.10 -5.27 -10.27
C TYR A 63 2.90 -6.56 -10.47
N ALA A 64 3.54 -6.72 -11.61
CA ALA A 64 4.22 -7.97 -11.98
C ALA A 64 5.49 -8.26 -11.17
N GLN A 65 6.16 -7.24 -10.64
CA GLN A 65 7.48 -7.41 -10.01
C GLN A 65 7.46 -7.37 -8.48
N SER A 66 6.36 -6.94 -7.86
CA SER A 66 6.30 -6.70 -6.42
C SER A 66 5.96 -7.96 -5.62
N ASP A 67 6.67 -8.17 -4.53
CA ASP A 67 6.31 -9.14 -3.47
C ASP A 67 5.37 -8.49 -2.44
N TYR A 68 5.50 -7.17 -2.27
CA TYR A 68 4.63 -6.32 -1.45
C TYR A 68 4.22 -5.11 -2.26
N ILE A 69 2.95 -4.71 -2.19
CA ILE A 69 2.44 -3.49 -2.81
C ILE A 69 1.88 -2.60 -1.70
N SER A 70 2.33 -1.34 -1.63
CA SER A 70 1.82 -0.36 -0.68
C SER A 70 1.26 0.86 -1.41
N LEU A 71 0.04 1.24 -1.04
CA LEU A 71 -0.71 2.31 -1.68
C LEU A 71 -0.50 3.63 -0.95
N HIS A 72 -0.10 4.67 -1.69
CA HIS A 72 0.17 6.03 -1.19
C HIS A 72 -0.37 7.10 -2.14
N SER A 73 -1.29 6.75 -3.03
CA SER A 73 -1.94 7.66 -3.97
C SER A 73 -3.19 8.29 -3.37
N PRO A 74 -3.56 9.51 -3.79
CA PRO A 74 -4.86 10.10 -3.45
C PRO A 74 -5.98 9.33 -4.13
N LEU A 75 -7.20 9.47 -3.60
CA LEU A 75 -8.41 8.98 -4.27
C LEU A 75 -8.86 9.99 -5.33
N ASN A 76 -8.95 9.54 -6.56
CA ASN A 76 -9.52 10.25 -7.70
C ASN A 76 -10.07 9.25 -8.72
N ASP A 77 -10.60 9.71 -9.83
CA ASP A 77 -11.22 8.83 -10.85
C ASP A 77 -10.25 7.79 -11.43
N SER A 78 -8.96 8.10 -11.50
CA SER A 78 -7.94 7.17 -12.04
C SER A 78 -7.45 6.15 -11.01
N THR A 79 -7.63 6.42 -9.71
CA THR A 79 -7.16 5.55 -8.63
C THR A 79 -8.29 4.77 -7.95
N LYS A 80 -9.55 5.22 -8.12
CA LYS A 80 -10.73 4.52 -7.60
C LYS A 80 -10.85 3.13 -8.24
N GLY A 81 -10.90 2.08 -7.40
CA GLY A 81 -10.98 0.69 -7.86
C GLY A 81 -9.76 0.22 -8.66
N MET A 82 -8.62 0.89 -8.51
CA MET A 82 -7.38 0.53 -9.21
C MET A 82 -6.93 -0.89 -8.85
N ILE A 83 -7.11 -1.30 -7.61
CA ILE A 83 -6.87 -2.67 -7.17
C ILE A 83 -8.20 -3.43 -7.26
N ASN A 84 -8.32 -4.27 -8.26
CA ASN A 84 -9.49 -5.06 -8.59
C ASN A 84 -9.09 -6.44 -9.14
N ALA A 85 -10.05 -7.27 -9.49
CA ALA A 85 -9.81 -8.63 -9.97
C ALA A 85 -8.82 -8.68 -11.16
N ASP A 86 -8.89 -7.72 -12.09
CA ASP A 86 -8.03 -7.73 -13.28
C ASP A 86 -6.61 -7.25 -12.97
N SER A 87 -6.44 -6.23 -12.14
CA SER A 87 -5.11 -5.80 -11.70
C SER A 87 -4.44 -6.85 -10.80
N ILE A 88 -5.20 -7.52 -9.94
CA ILE A 88 -4.69 -8.59 -9.06
C ILE A 88 -4.16 -9.77 -9.91
N LYS A 89 -4.82 -10.14 -11.00
CA LYS A 89 -4.32 -11.20 -11.91
C LYS A 89 -2.93 -10.90 -12.48
N LYS A 90 -2.55 -9.62 -12.62
CA LYS A 90 -1.23 -9.19 -13.08
C LYS A 90 -0.16 -9.26 -12.00
N MET A 91 -0.54 -9.39 -10.74
CA MET A 91 0.37 -9.41 -9.60
C MET A 91 1.00 -10.78 -9.42
N LYS A 92 2.15 -10.82 -8.73
CA LYS A 92 2.76 -12.09 -8.34
C LYS A 92 1.82 -12.89 -7.45
N LYS A 93 1.74 -14.19 -7.68
CA LYS A 93 1.12 -15.10 -6.72
C LYS A 93 1.84 -15.02 -5.36
N GLY A 94 1.08 -14.82 -4.30
CA GLY A 94 1.61 -14.65 -2.96
C GLY A 94 2.00 -13.21 -2.60
N VAL A 95 1.60 -12.22 -3.41
CA VAL A 95 1.77 -10.79 -3.09
C VAL A 95 1.05 -10.43 -1.81
N CYS A 96 1.61 -9.50 -1.04
CA CYS A 96 0.93 -8.85 0.09
C CYS A 96 0.57 -7.41 -0.27
N ILE A 97 -0.61 -6.94 0.15
CA ILE A 97 -1.11 -5.60 -0.17
C ILE A 97 -1.29 -4.79 1.11
N VAL A 98 -0.81 -3.55 1.12
CA VAL A 98 -0.95 -2.61 2.24
C VAL A 98 -1.68 -1.36 1.77
N ASN A 99 -2.73 -0.96 2.48
CA ASN A 99 -3.46 0.27 2.20
C ASN A 99 -3.67 1.10 3.48
N CYS A 100 -2.89 2.16 3.59
CA CYS A 100 -3.08 3.23 4.58
C CYS A 100 -3.37 4.58 3.87
N ALA A 101 -3.84 4.55 2.61
CA ALA A 101 -4.12 5.74 1.82
C ALA A 101 -5.60 6.08 1.82
N ARG A 102 -6.40 5.41 0.97
CA ARG A 102 -7.86 5.59 0.87
C ARG A 102 -8.53 4.26 0.52
N GLY A 103 -9.58 3.90 1.22
CA GLY A 103 -10.30 2.62 1.06
C GLY A 103 -10.77 2.36 -0.37
N PRO A 104 -11.49 3.30 -1.03
CA PRO A 104 -12.03 3.06 -2.36
C PRO A 104 -11.01 2.85 -3.50
N ILE A 105 -9.70 2.92 -3.23
CA ILE A 105 -8.66 2.53 -4.19
C ILE A 105 -8.71 1.02 -4.44
N ILE A 106 -9.16 0.24 -3.46
CA ILE A 106 -9.30 -1.21 -3.54
C ILE A 106 -10.78 -1.60 -3.71
N ASN A 107 -11.06 -2.53 -4.61
CA ASN A 107 -12.29 -3.30 -4.58
C ASN A 107 -12.15 -4.39 -3.50
N GLU A 108 -12.77 -4.19 -2.35
CA GLU A 108 -12.63 -5.06 -1.17
C GLU A 108 -13.12 -6.48 -1.43
N LYS A 109 -14.19 -6.63 -2.23
CA LYS A 109 -14.70 -7.94 -2.61
C LYS A 109 -13.69 -8.72 -3.45
N ASP A 110 -13.13 -8.09 -4.48
CA ASP A 110 -12.14 -8.71 -5.36
C ASP A 110 -10.87 -9.10 -4.57
N LEU A 111 -10.45 -8.26 -3.62
CA LEU A 111 -9.32 -8.54 -2.75
C LEU A 111 -9.60 -9.74 -1.83
N SER A 112 -10.78 -9.78 -1.19
CA SER A 112 -11.19 -10.89 -0.34
C SER A 112 -11.21 -12.21 -1.13
N ASP A 113 -11.81 -12.20 -2.32
CA ASP A 113 -11.88 -13.38 -3.19
C ASP A 113 -10.46 -13.85 -3.60
N ALA A 114 -9.55 -12.93 -3.91
CA ALA A 114 -8.17 -13.24 -4.27
C ALA A 114 -7.35 -13.82 -3.10
N ILE A 115 -7.60 -13.37 -1.88
CA ILE A 115 -6.98 -13.92 -0.67
C ILE A 115 -7.50 -15.33 -0.42
N LYS A 116 -8.80 -15.55 -0.48
CA LYS A 116 -9.44 -16.87 -0.32
C LYS A 116 -8.96 -17.87 -1.38
N ALA A 117 -8.72 -17.39 -2.60
CA ALA A 117 -8.15 -18.19 -3.70
C ALA A 117 -6.64 -18.46 -3.56
N GLY A 118 -5.95 -17.81 -2.60
CA GLY A 118 -4.51 -17.97 -2.38
C GLY A 118 -3.63 -17.32 -3.46
N HIS A 119 -4.18 -16.38 -4.25
CA HIS A 119 -3.39 -15.56 -5.16
C HIS A 119 -2.71 -14.41 -4.40
N VAL A 120 -3.45 -13.69 -3.56
CA VAL A 120 -2.92 -12.72 -2.59
C VAL A 120 -2.67 -13.46 -1.27
N LYS A 121 -1.48 -13.30 -0.70
CA LYS A 121 -1.09 -13.96 0.54
C LYS A 121 -1.79 -13.36 1.76
N GLY A 122 -2.04 -12.07 1.73
CA GLY A 122 -2.72 -11.33 2.78
C GLY A 122 -2.70 -9.83 2.53
N ALA A 123 -3.43 -9.09 3.35
CA ALA A 123 -3.48 -7.64 3.26
C ALA A 123 -3.44 -6.97 4.64
N SER A 124 -2.94 -5.72 4.69
CA SER A 124 -3.04 -4.83 5.85
C SER A 124 -3.80 -3.57 5.42
N LEU A 125 -4.94 -3.33 6.04
CA LEU A 125 -5.86 -2.27 5.67
C LEU A 125 -6.15 -1.38 6.89
N ASP A 126 -5.81 -0.10 6.78
CA ASP A 126 -6.15 0.92 7.79
C ASP A 126 -7.37 1.77 7.36
N VAL A 127 -7.79 1.60 6.09
CA VAL A 127 -8.87 2.37 5.47
C VAL A 127 -9.80 1.46 4.68
N PHE A 128 -11.09 1.84 4.61
CA PHE A 128 -12.14 1.03 3.99
C PHE A 128 -12.98 1.85 3.01
N ALA A 129 -13.69 1.15 2.12
CA ALA A 129 -14.55 1.79 1.11
C ALA A 129 -15.64 2.66 1.75
N LYS A 130 -16.15 2.24 2.92
CA LYS A 130 -17.02 3.01 3.80
C LYS A 130 -16.50 2.95 5.23
N GLU A 131 -16.48 4.08 5.91
CA GLU A 131 -16.02 4.20 7.30
C GLU A 131 -17.11 4.87 8.16
N PRO A 132 -17.62 4.19 9.22
CA PRO A 132 -17.30 2.82 9.62
C PRO A 132 -17.78 1.79 8.59
N PRO A 133 -17.12 0.60 8.50
CA PRO A 133 -17.48 -0.45 7.55
C PRO A 133 -18.92 -0.95 7.78
N GLU A 134 -19.68 -1.09 6.69
CA GLU A 134 -20.99 -1.76 6.71
C GLU A 134 -20.84 -3.24 6.31
N ASP A 135 -19.91 -3.55 5.40
CA ASP A 135 -19.56 -4.91 4.99
C ASP A 135 -18.26 -5.33 5.70
N TRP A 136 -18.35 -6.31 6.55
CA TRP A 136 -17.23 -6.86 7.32
C TRP A 136 -16.48 -7.97 6.60
N THR A 137 -16.91 -8.37 5.40
CA THR A 137 -16.37 -9.53 4.67
C THR A 137 -14.85 -9.46 4.50
N ILE A 138 -14.31 -8.29 4.15
CA ILE A 138 -12.85 -8.13 3.99
C ILE A 138 -12.12 -8.19 5.33
N ILE A 139 -12.70 -7.62 6.38
CA ILE A 139 -12.11 -7.58 7.73
C ILE A 139 -12.04 -8.97 8.33
N GLU A 140 -13.08 -9.79 8.09
CA GLU A 140 -13.20 -11.17 8.59
C GLU A 140 -12.45 -12.18 7.70
N THR A 141 -11.88 -11.74 6.58
CA THR A 141 -11.11 -12.63 5.71
C THR A 141 -9.78 -13.01 6.37
N ASP A 142 -9.48 -14.30 6.42
CA ASP A 142 -8.21 -14.81 6.93
C ASP A 142 -7.01 -14.12 6.26
N ASN A 143 -5.95 -13.87 7.03
CA ASN A 143 -4.74 -13.17 6.59
C ASN A 143 -4.96 -11.68 6.24
N VAL A 144 -6.05 -11.07 6.68
CA VAL A 144 -6.23 -9.62 6.67
C VAL A 144 -5.98 -9.06 8.06
N ILE A 145 -5.17 -8.01 8.13
CA ILE A 145 -4.98 -7.18 9.33
C ILE A 145 -5.73 -5.89 9.07
N ALA A 146 -6.70 -5.58 9.92
CA ALA A 146 -7.52 -4.38 9.84
C ALA A 146 -7.29 -3.48 11.05
N THR A 147 -7.14 -2.17 10.80
CA THR A 147 -7.07 -1.13 11.84
C THR A 147 -8.07 -0.02 11.54
N PRO A 148 -8.61 0.68 12.56
CA PRO A 148 -9.71 1.63 12.37
C PRO A 148 -9.20 3.04 12.01
N HIS A 149 -8.48 3.18 10.89
CA HIS A 149 -7.95 4.44 10.33
C HIS A 149 -7.05 5.19 11.34
N LEU A 150 -6.00 4.51 11.80
CA LEU A 150 -5.11 5.00 12.85
C LEU A 150 -3.75 5.50 12.34
N ALA A 151 -3.46 5.44 11.04
CA ALA A 151 -2.12 5.71 10.50
C ALA A 151 -1.55 7.10 10.86
N ALA A 152 -2.43 8.10 11.05
CA ALA A 152 -2.06 9.46 11.47
C ALA A 152 -2.47 9.79 12.91
N SER A 153 -2.96 8.82 13.69
CA SER A 153 -3.48 9.03 15.05
C SER A 153 -2.37 8.90 16.09
N THR A 154 -1.35 9.76 15.98
CA THR A 154 -0.30 9.92 17.00
C THR A 154 -0.28 11.35 17.53
N GLU A 155 0.17 11.54 18.77
CA GLU A 155 0.28 12.88 19.38
C GLU A 155 1.18 13.79 18.55
N GLU A 156 2.32 13.29 18.08
CA GLU A 156 3.28 14.04 17.27
C GLU A 156 2.72 14.43 15.90
N ALA A 157 1.92 13.56 15.28
CA ALA A 157 1.28 13.88 14.00
C ALA A 157 0.23 14.98 14.17
N GLN A 158 -0.57 14.94 15.25
CA GLN A 158 -1.57 15.96 15.54
C GLN A 158 -0.92 17.32 15.83
N ILE A 159 0.19 17.35 16.58
CA ILE A 159 0.95 18.58 16.84
C ILE A 159 1.48 19.16 15.54
N LYS A 160 2.11 18.35 14.68
CA LYS A 160 2.63 18.82 13.38
C LYS A 160 1.55 19.36 12.45
N ILE A 161 0.38 18.71 12.42
CA ILE A 161 -0.76 19.21 11.63
C ILE A 161 -1.20 20.57 12.15
N ALA A 162 -1.31 20.73 13.49
CA ALA A 162 -1.69 22.01 14.10
C ALA A 162 -0.66 23.11 13.82
N GLU A 163 0.64 22.81 13.87
CA GLU A 163 1.73 23.73 13.55
C GLU A 163 1.70 24.14 12.07
N GLU A 164 1.55 23.18 11.15
CA GLU A 164 1.44 23.46 9.70
C GLU A 164 0.21 24.34 9.39
N MET A 165 -0.92 24.06 10.01
CA MET A 165 -2.14 24.88 9.83
C MET A 165 -2.00 26.28 10.42
N SER A 166 -1.36 26.46 11.58
CA SER A 166 -1.14 27.76 12.18
C SER A 166 -0.10 28.61 11.45
N GLY A 167 0.86 27.98 10.75
CA GLY A 167 1.86 28.67 9.94
C GLY A 167 1.38 29.12 8.56
N VAL A 168 0.15 28.79 8.19
CA VAL A 168 -0.50 29.17 6.89
C VAL A 168 -1.39 30.42 7.09
N ILE A 169 -1.55 30.92 8.31
CA ILE A 169 -2.22 32.18 8.63
C ILE A 169 -1.14 33.26 8.86
#